data_dddf6222ceedad8aef1b0009cbf06d76
#
_entry.id   dddf6222ceedad8aef1b0009cbf06d76
#
_cell.length_a   1.000
_cell.length_b   1.000
_cell.length_c   1.000
_cell.angle_alpha   90.00
_cell.angle_beta   90.00
_cell.angle_gamma   90.00
#
_symmetry.space_group_name_H-M   'P 1'
#
loop_
_entity.id
_entity.type
_entity.pdbx_description
1 polymer ?
#
loop_
_entity_poly.entity_id
_entity_poly.type
_entity_poly.pdbx_seq_one_letter_code
_entity_poly.pdbx_strand_id
1 'polypeptide(L)'
;MSSLAALGPAKSGLISWSENLPPKVRANVDPIRTAIAAADAEGLAREVTAEATRRLSEFVTGIRAYRNHPYRRPPTQARPVWQDGSSRLLDYGGRGRPVLLVPSLINRAEILDLRPGASFCAWLRDNGHRPLLLDWGVPGEAETDFDLGAYIGERLGGALDAATKLAGGPVPMVGYCMGGLLTLAAALAHPGKVAGLALLATPWDFHADQSGQTGMLATAAALPSEPGTPPLPIDLIQALFASLQPNLIQAKFRRFATMDPDAPETEAFVALEDWLNDGVELAAPAARDCLIGWYRDNTPARGAWKVAGQAIDPADLTCPAFVALPTRDRIVPPASAGALATALPDPTVIEPRAGHIGMMIGSRAESALWEPLGTWLKIEC
;
A
#
# COMPACT_ATOMS: atom_id res chain seq x y z
N MET A 1 23.28 -3.18 7.01
CA MET A 1 24.74 -3.36 6.95
C MET A 1 25.03 -4.62 6.15
N SER A 2 26.00 -4.58 5.23
CA SER A 2 26.41 -5.80 4.52
C SER A 2 27.01 -6.80 5.52
N SER A 3 26.87 -8.11 5.24
CA SER A 3 27.42 -9.18 6.09
C SER A 3 28.91 -9.00 6.37
N LEU A 4 29.64 -8.42 5.42
CA LEU A 4 31.08 -8.11 5.55
C LEU A 4 31.36 -6.97 6.55
N ALA A 5 30.52 -5.92 6.56
CA ALA A 5 30.68 -4.81 7.50
C ALA A 5 30.36 -5.21 8.95
N ALA A 6 29.58 -6.26 9.15
CA ALA A 6 29.21 -6.76 10.48
C ALA A 6 30.28 -7.70 11.08
N LEU A 7 31.15 -8.30 10.27
CA LEU A 7 32.09 -9.33 10.72
C LEU A 7 33.19 -8.77 11.61
N GLY A 8 33.80 -7.65 11.25
CA GLY A 8 34.80 -6.97 12.04
C GLY A 8 34.31 -6.55 13.42
N PRO A 9 33.19 -5.78 13.48
CA PRO A 9 32.56 -5.40 14.74
C PRO A 9 32.06 -6.59 15.57
N ALA A 10 31.58 -7.68 14.96
CA ALA A 10 31.15 -8.87 15.68
C ALA A 10 32.32 -9.59 16.40
N LYS A 11 33.52 -9.59 15.79
CA LYS A 11 34.72 -10.18 16.36
C LYS A 11 35.41 -9.30 17.40
N SER A 12 35.42 -7.99 17.20
CA SER A 12 36.06 -7.03 18.11
C SER A 12 35.20 -6.72 19.36
N GLY A 13 34.01 -7.30 19.50
CA GLY A 13 33.11 -7.00 20.60
C GLY A 13 32.41 -5.64 20.47
N LEU A 14 32.60 -4.94 19.35
CA LEU A 14 31.96 -3.64 19.07
C LEU A 14 30.46 -3.76 18.70
N ILE A 15 30.01 -4.94 18.28
CA ILE A 15 28.59 -5.22 18.29
C ILE A 15 28.22 -5.59 19.72
N SER A 16 27.64 -4.66 20.43
CA SER A 16 26.92 -4.94 21.67
C SER A 16 25.78 -5.89 21.33
N TRP A 17 26.00 -7.18 21.57
CA TRP A 17 24.91 -8.15 21.63
C TRP A 17 24.10 -7.76 22.87
N SER A 18 23.01 -7.03 22.65
CA SER A 18 22.21 -6.47 23.74
C SER A 18 21.87 -7.57 24.75
N GLU A 19 22.27 -7.36 26.00
CA GLU A 19 21.91 -8.26 27.12
C GLU A 19 20.39 -8.32 27.35
N ASN A 20 19.65 -7.38 26.78
CA ASN A 20 18.19 -7.23 26.90
C ASN A 20 17.40 -7.82 25.71
N LEU A 21 17.97 -8.76 24.97
CA LEU A 21 17.23 -9.45 23.91
C LEU A 21 16.08 -10.28 24.50
N PRO A 22 14.88 -10.23 23.88
CA PRO A 22 13.79 -11.13 24.27
C PRO A 22 14.22 -12.60 24.27
N PRO A 23 13.71 -13.45 25.18
CA PRO A 23 14.17 -14.84 25.32
C PRO A 23 14.18 -15.65 24.02
N LYS A 24 13.15 -15.49 23.17
CA LYS A 24 13.08 -16.16 21.85
C LYS A 24 14.16 -15.71 20.87
N VAL A 25 14.56 -14.44 20.91
CA VAL A 25 15.62 -13.90 20.08
C VAL A 25 16.98 -14.36 20.61
N ARG A 26 17.18 -14.34 21.93
CA ARG A 26 18.40 -14.81 22.60
C ARG A 26 18.66 -16.28 22.28
N ALA A 27 17.65 -17.15 22.34
CA ALA A 27 17.77 -18.56 21.99
C ALA A 27 18.34 -18.82 20.58
N ASN A 28 18.10 -17.90 19.63
CA ASN A 28 18.64 -17.98 18.28
C ASN A 28 20.03 -17.32 18.15
N VAL A 29 20.31 -16.31 18.96
CA VAL A 29 21.55 -15.52 18.88
C VAL A 29 22.71 -16.17 19.63
N ASP A 30 22.47 -16.78 20.79
CA ASP A 30 23.50 -17.38 21.62
C ASP A 30 24.28 -18.52 20.91
N PRO A 31 23.64 -19.45 20.18
CA PRO A 31 24.35 -20.45 19.40
C PRO A 31 25.25 -19.82 18.31
N ILE A 32 24.77 -18.78 17.65
CA ILE A 32 25.52 -18.06 16.61
C ILE A 32 26.73 -17.37 17.23
N ARG A 33 26.56 -16.68 18.36
CA ARG A 33 27.65 -16.02 19.10
C ARG A 33 28.74 -17.04 19.51
N THR A 34 28.32 -18.17 20.05
CA THR A 34 29.23 -19.25 20.46
C THR A 34 29.99 -19.83 19.26
N ALA A 35 29.30 -20.08 18.16
CA ALA A 35 29.90 -20.59 16.93
C ALA A 35 30.91 -19.59 16.32
N ILE A 36 30.61 -18.29 16.30
CA ILE A 36 31.51 -17.23 15.83
C ILE A 36 32.75 -17.14 16.73
N ALA A 37 32.59 -17.24 18.05
CA ALA A 37 33.70 -17.19 19.00
C ALA A 37 34.65 -18.40 18.89
N ALA A 38 34.11 -19.58 18.55
CA ALA A 38 34.87 -20.82 18.39
C ALA A 38 35.50 -20.99 16.98
N ALA A 39 35.05 -20.22 15.98
CA ALA A 39 35.47 -20.37 14.61
C ALA A 39 36.89 -19.81 14.37
N ASP A 40 37.66 -20.49 13.49
CA ASP A 40 38.84 -19.92 12.90
C ASP A 40 38.53 -18.60 12.18
N ALA A 41 39.24 -17.55 12.54
CA ALA A 41 38.97 -16.20 12.09
C ALA A 41 39.09 -16.02 10.58
N GLU A 42 40.13 -16.63 9.97
CA GLU A 42 40.37 -16.53 8.55
C GLU A 42 39.41 -17.40 7.73
N GLY A 43 39.12 -18.61 8.21
CA GLY A 43 38.13 -19.51 7.63
C GLY A 43 36.77 -18.88 7.62
N LEU A 44 36.31 -18.35 8.75
CA LEU A 44 35.01 -17.67 8.86
C LEU A 44 34.94 -16.45 7.93
N ALA A 45 36.03 -15.65 7.83
CA ALA A 45 36.05 -14.49 6.93
C ALA A 45 35.94 -14.90 5.46
N ARG A 46 36.64 -15.99 5.05
CA ARG A 46 36.53 -16.54 3.69
C ARG A 46 35.10 -16.99 3.37
N GLU A 47 34.48 -17.80 4.24
CA GLU A 47 33.13 -18.32 4.04
C GLU A 47 32.09 -17.19 3.98
N VAL A 48 32.16 -16.21 4.87
CA VAL A 48 31.24 -15.06 4.85
C VAL A 48 31.43 -14.22 3.59
N THR A 49 32.68 -14.03 3.13
CA THR A 49 32.96 -13.32 1.88
C THR A 49 32.43 -14.08 0.68
N ALA A 50 32.65 -15.39 0.60
CA ALA A 50 32.11 -16.23 -0.46
C ALA A 50 30.58 -16.18 -0.52
N GLU A 51 29.91 -16.32 0.62
CA GLU A 51 28.44 -16.25 0.71
C GLU A 51 27.92 -14.85 0.35
N ALA A 52 28.56 -13.77 0.83
CA ALA A 52 28.17 -12.41 0.47
C ALA A 52 28.33 -12.15 -1.04
N THR A 53 29.42 -12.64 -1.65
CA THR A 53 29.66 -12.54 -3.09
C THR A 53 28.61 -13.33 -3.88
N ARG A 54 28.31 -14.55 -3.45
CA ARG A 54 27.26 -15.38 -4.07
C ARG A 54 25.90 -14.66 -4.03
N ARG A 55 25.49 -14.12 -2.86
CA ARG A 55 24.23 -13.38 -2.71
C ARG A 55 24.18 -12.13 -3.57
N LEU A 56 25.29 -11.41 -3.68
CA LEU A 56 25.37 -10.24 -4.54
C LEU A 56 25.25 -10.62 -6.02
N SER A 57 25.94 -11.70 -6.45
CA SER A 57 25.84 -12.21 -7.82
C SER A 57 24.43 -12.63 -8.18
N GLU A 58 23.74 -13.38 -7.31
CA GLU A 58 22.34 -13.76 -7.49
C GLU A 58 21.42 -12.55 -7.58
N PHE A 59 21.63 -11.55 -6.72
CA PHE A 59 20.85 -10.31 -6.73
C PHE A 59 21.02 -9.54 -8.04
N VAL A 60 22.27 -9.34 -8.49
CA VAL A 60 22.56 -8.66 -9.76
C VAL A 60 21.99 -9.45 -10.95
N THR A 61 22.07 -10.79 -10.93
CA THR A 61 21.48 -11.65 -11.94
C THR A 61 19.95 -11.48 -11.99
N GLY A 62 19.30 -11.45 -10.82
CA GLY A 62 17.84 -11.21 -10.74
C GLY A 62 17.44 -9.85 -11.28
N ILE A 63 18.17 -8.78 -10.97
CA ILE A 63 17.91 -7.45 -11.53
C ILE A 63 18.08 -7.45 -13.05
N ARG A 64 19.13 -8.09 -13.58
CA ARG A 64 19.33 -8.20 -15.04
C ARG A 64 18.22 -8.98 -15.73
N ALA A 65 17.81 -10.10 -15.14
CA ALA A 65 16.70 -10.91 -15.65
C ALA A 65 15.39 -10.11 -15.69
N TYR A 66 15.08 -9.36 -14.62
CA TYR A 66 13.92 -8.47 -14.55
C TYR A 66 13.96 -7.39 -15.64
N ARG A 67 15.08 -6.66 -15.77
CA ARG A 67 15.23 -5.59 -16.76
C ARG A 67 15.10 -6.06 -18.21
N ASN A 68 15.51 -7.30 -18.49
CA ASN A 68 15.47 -7.89 -19.82
C ASN A 68 14.20 -8.69 -20.09
N HIS A 69 13.28 -8.79 -19.12
CA HIS A 69 12.06 -9.56 -19.30
C HIS A 69 11.14 -8.90 -20.35
N PRO A 70 10.55 -9.68 -21.28
CA PRO A 70 9.76 -9.14 -22.39
C PRO A 70 8.38 -8.65 -21.99
N TYR A 71 7.89 -9.02 -20.81
CA TYR A 71 6.55 -8.62 -20.36
C TYR A 71 6.39 -7.10 -20.42
N ARG A 72 5.24 -6.67 -20.93
CA ARG A 72 4.77 -5.28 -20.85
C ARG A 72 3.29 -5.33 -20.50
N ARG A 73 2.89 -4.51 -19.55
CA ARG A 73 1.47 -4.40 -19.19
C ARG A 73 0.65 -3.97 -20.40
N PRO A 74 -0.41 -4.73 -20.78
CA PRO A 74 -1.29 -4.28 -21.84
C PRO A 74 -2.01 -2.98 -21.43
N PRO A 75 -2.29 -2.08 -22.38
CA PRO A 75 -3.05 -0.87 -22.07
C PRO A 75 -4.44 -1.23 -21.57
N THR A 76 -4.95 -0.46 -20.61
CA THR A 76 -6.32 -0.64 -20.13
C THR A 76 -7.32 -0.38 -21.26
N GLN A 77 -8.38 -1.18 -21.30
CA GLN A 77 -9.51 -0.99 -22.23
C GLN A 77 -10.66 -0.21 -21.58
N ALA A 78 -10.53 0.18 -20.32
CA ALA A 78 -11.51 0.99 -19.62
C ALA A 78 -11.66 2.38 -20.25
N ARG A 79 -12.88 2.89 -20.29
CA ARG A 79 -13.18 4.18 -20.91
C ARG A 79 -13.23 5.28 -19.85
N PRO A 80 -12.58 6.42 -20.06
CA PRO A 80 -12.76 7.56 -19.18
C PRO A 80 -14.19 8.10 -19.34
N VAL A 81 -14.93 8.19 -18.23
CA VAL A 81 -16.30 8.71 -18.17
C VAL A 81 -16.37 10.06 -17.46
N TRP A 82 -15.30 10.43 -16.78
CA TRP A 82 -15.09 11.72 -16.15
C TRP A 82 -13.60 12.02 -16.08
N GLN A 83 -13.25 13.30 -16.15
CA GLN A 83 -11.89 13.80 -15.99
C GLN A 83 -11.93 15.22 -15.41
N ASP A 84 -11.02 15.49 -14.46
CA ASP A 84 -10.75 16.81 -13.92
C ASP A 84 -9.28 16.90 -13.49
N GLY A 85 -8.54 17.88 -14.04
CA GLY A 85 -7.10 17.96 -13.90
C GLY A 85 -6.41 16.67 -14.34
N SER A 86 -5.55 16.13 -13.49
CA SER A 86 -4.86 14.86 -13.71
C SER A 86 -5.74 13.63 -13.51
N SER A 87 -6.85 13.77 -12.78
CA SER A 87 -7.67 12.64 -12.33
C SER A 87 -8.71 12.22 -13.35
N ARG A 88 -8.92 10.90 -13.48
CA ARG A 88 -9.88 10.30 -14.40
C ARG A 88 -10.68 9.20 -13.72
N LEU A 89 -11.94 9.06 -14.10
CA LEU A 89 -12.78 7.93 -13.70
C LEU A 89 -12.90 6.96 -14.87
N LEU A 90 -12.36 5.76 -14.73
CA LEU A 90 -12.26 4.73 -15.75
C LEU A 90 -13.39 3.70 -15.57
N ASP A 91 -14.26 3.56 -16.57
CA ASP A 91 -15.36 2.61 -16.60
C ASP A 91 -14.95 1.31 -17.28
N TYR A 92 -14.92 0.22 -16.53
CA TYR A 92 -14.60 -1.12 -17.00
C TYR A 92 -15.80 -1.84 -17.65
N GLY A 93 -16.96 -1.17 -17.73
CA GLY A 93 -18.18 -1.77 -18.22
C GLY A 93 -18.82 -2.73 -17.21
N GLY A 94 -19.75 -3.53 -17.70
CA GLY A 94 -20.57 -4.42 -16.87
C GLY A 94 -22.03 -4.00 -16.87
N ARG A 95 -22.91 -4.91 -16.42
CA ARG A 95 -24.36 -4.68 -16.38
C ARG A 95 -24.91 -4.38 -14.98
N GLY A 96 -24.03 -4.48 -13.97
CA GLY A 96 -24.42 -4.27 -12.58
C GLY A 96 -24.44 -2.79 -12.17
N ARG A 97 -24.67 -2.60 -10.87
CA ARG A 97 -24.59 -1.29 -10.24
C ARG A 97 -23.16 -0.77 -10.27
N PRO A 98 -22.94 0.51 -10.55
CA PRO A 98 -21.61 1.12 -10.45
C PRO A 98 -21.02 0.98 -9.05
N VAL A 99 -19.71 0.65 -8.98
CA VAL A 99 -18.91 0.58 -7.75
C VAL A 99 -17.70 1.47 -7.94
N LEU A 100 -17.55 2.49 -7.11
CA LEU A 100 -16.43 3.42 -7.17
C LEU A 100 -15.22 2.85 -6.42
N LEU A 101 -14.15 2.55 -7.14
CA LEU A 101 -12.90 2.02 -6.62
C LEU A 101 -11.89 3.16 -6.47
N VAL A 102 -11.35 3.33 -5.26
CA VAL A 102 -10.45 4.43 -4.90
C VAL A 102 -9.13 3.88 -4.38
N PRO A 103 -8.06 3.91 -5.18
CA PRO A 103 -6.72 3.50 -4.76
C PRO A 103 -6.05 4.56 -3.88
N SER A 104 -4.84 4.24 -3.39
CA SER A 104 -3.95 5.22 -2.76
C SER A 104 -3.54 6.32 -3.75
N LEU A 105 -3.20 7.52 -3.23
CA LEU A 105 -2.55 8.60 -4.01
C LEU A 105 -1.08 8.29 -4.32
N ILE A 106 -0.44 7.42 -3.54
CA ILE A 106 1.02 7.23 -3.57
C ILE A 106 1.47 6.37 -4.76
N ASN A 107 0.67 5.38 -5.14
CA ASN A 107 0.97 4.49 -6.25
C ASN A 107 -0.15 4.54 -7.28
N ARG A 108 0.15 4.07 -8.50
CA ARG A 108 -0.83 4.05 -9.56
C ARG A 108 -2.02 3.14 -9.27
N ALA A 109 -3.17 3.49 -9.84
CA ALA A 109 -4.44 2.77 -9.71
C ALA A 109 -4.38 1.31 -10.18
N GLU A 110 -3.39 0.98 -11.00
CA GLU A 110 -3.21 -0.31 -11.67
C GLU A 110 -3.05 -1.51 -10.73
N ILE A 111 -2.81 -1.31 -9.44
CA ILE A 111 -2.86 -2.43 -8.48
C ILE A 111 -4.23 -3.11 -8.44
N LEU A 112 -5.29 -2.39 -8.76
CA LEU A 112 -6.66 -2.90 -8.86
C LEU A 112 -6.97 -3.51 -10.25
N ASP A 113 -6.04 -3.37 -11.21
CA ASP A 113 -6.10 -3.90 -12.57
C ASP A 113 -4.71 -4.25 -13.08
N LEU A 114 -3.96 -5.10 -12.35
CA LEU A 114 -2.52 -5.25 -12.57
C LEU A 114 -2.19 -5.95 -13.89
N ARG A 115 -2.85 -7.07 -14.16
CA ARG A 115 -2.66 -7.90 -15.36
C ARG A 115 -3.86 -8.85 -15.56
N PRO A 116 -4.01 -9.48 -16.72
CA PRO A 116 -4.97 -10.57 -16.90
C PRO A 116 -4.80 -11.65 -15.81
N GLY A 117 -5.90 -12.07 -15.20
CA GLY A 117 -5.91 -13.02 -14.09
C GLY A 117 -5.52 -12.43 -12.71
N ALA A 118 -5.13 -11.15 -12.66
CA ALA A 118 -4.91 -10.41 -11.43
C ALA A 118 -5.46 -8.97 -11.57
N SER A 119 -6.72 -8.88 -11.96
CA SER A 119 -7.50 -7.64 -12.10
C SER A 119 -8.77 -7.74 -11.28
N PHE A 120 -8.81 -7.00 -10.18
CA PHE A 120 -10.02 -6.89 -9.36
C PHE A 120 -11.15 -6.18 -10.12
N CYS A 121 -10.80 -5.19 -10.95
CA CYS A 121 -11.76 -4.52 -11.83
C CYS A 121 -12.43 -5.50 -12.82
N ALA A 122 -11.64 -6.31 -13.51
CA ALA A 122 -12.18 -7.30 -14.45
C ALA A 122 -13.04 -8.35 -13.72
N TRP A 123 -12.57 -8.83 -12.56
CA TRP A 123 -13.32 -9.78 -11.76
C TRP A 123 -14.68 -9.22 -11.31
N LEU A 124 -14.73 -7.99 -10.81
CA LEU A 124 -15.99 -7.34 -10.43
C LEU A 124 -16.95 -7.24 -11.62
N ARG A 125 -16.46 -6.82 -12.80
CA ARG A 125 -17.25 -6.73 -14.03
C ARG A 125 -17.86 -8.09 -14.38
N ASP A 126 -17.05 -9.13 -14.35
CA ASP A 126 -17.44 -10.48 -14.75
C ASP A 126 -18.35 -11.14 -13.70
N ASN A 127 -18.36 -10.64 -12.46
CA ASN A 127 -19.21 -11.08 -11.37
C ASN A 127 -20.43 -10.17 -11.12
N GLY A 128 -20.84 -9.38 -12.12
CA GLY A 128 -22.12 -8.69 -12.12
C GLY A 128 -22.11 -7.30 -11.50
N HIS A 129 -20.94 -6.66 -11.39
CA HIS A 129 -20.81 -5.25 -11.01
C HIS A 129 -20.34 -4.40 -12.20
N ARG A 130 -20.34 -3.08 -12.03
CA ARG A 130 -19.76 -2.12 -12.98
C ARG A 130 -18.68 -1.31 -12.26
N PRO A 131 -17.43 -1.77 -12.24
CA PRO A 131 -16.37 -1.06 -11.56
C PRO A 131 -15.99 0.23 -12.28
N LEU A 132 -15.92 1.31 -11.51
CA LEU A 132 -15.45 2.64 -11.89
C LEU A 132 -14.18 2.90 -11.10
N LEU A 133 -13.02 2.84 -11.74
CA LEU A 133 -11.72 3.02 -11.10
C LEU A 133 -11.30 4.49 -11.17
N LEU A 134 -11.09 5.11 -10.03
CA LEU A 134 -10.46 6.42 -9.95
C LEU A 134 -8.95 6.29 -10.19
N ASP A 135 -8.49 6.88 -11.27
CA ASP A 135 -7.07 7.08 -11.56
C ASP A 135 -6.73 8.53 -11.23
N TRP A 136 -5.92 8.74 -10.20
CA TRP A 136 -5.51 10.07 -9.75
C TRP A 136 -4.62 10.81 -10.75
N GLY A 137 -3.95 10.05 -11.65
CA GLY A 137 -2.95 10.59 -12.56
C GLY A 137 -1.66 11.03 -11.86
N VAL A 138 -0.89 11.85 -12.54
CA VAL A 138 0.31 12.52 -11.99
C VAL A 138 -0.07 13.96 -11.68
N PRO A 139 0.18 14.47 -10.46
CA PRO A 139 -0.15 15.85 -10.11
C PRO A 139 0.43 16.83 -11.14
N GLY A 140 -0.42 17.67 -11.70
CA GLY A 140 -0.07 18.75 -12.60
C GLY A 140 -0.09 20.13 -11.91
N GLU A 141 -0.07 21.20 -12.68
CA GLU A 141 -0.16 22.55 -12.14
C GLU A 141 -1.40 22.78 -11.27
N ALA A 142 -2.53 22.16 -11.64
CA ALA A 142 -3.79 22.28 -10.90
C ALA A 142 -3.74 21.63 -9.51
N GLU A 143 -2.91 20.59 -9.33
CA GLU A 143 -2.80 19.84 -8.08
C GLU A 143 -1.56 20.19 -7.26
N THR A 144 -0.70 21.10 -7.70
CA THR A 144 0.56 21.45 -7.01
C THR A 144 0.32 21.86 -5.56
N ASP A 145 -0.73 22.62 -5.29
CA ASP A 145 -1.08 23.13 -3.97
C ASP A 145 -2.20 22.32 -3.29
N PHE A 146 -2.55 21.14 -3.81
CA PHE A 146 -3.59 20.31 -3.21
C PHE A 146 -3.12 19.66 -1.92
N ASP A 147 -3.86 19.90 -0.85
CA ASP A 147 -3.85 19.10 0.36
C ASP A 147 -4.77 17.88 0.22
N LEU A 148 -4.88 17.05 1.25
CA LEU A 148 -5.81 15.92 1.24
C LEU A 148 -7.28 16.37 1.16
N GLY A 149 -7.60 17.53 1.73
CA GLY A 149 -8.95 18.10 1.67
C GLY A 149 -9.36 18.44 0.24
N ALA A 150 -8.45 19.02 -0.55
CA ALA A 150 -8.69 19.32 -1.96
C ALA A 150 -8.84 18.04 -2.80
N TYR A 151 -7.97 17.03 -2.60
CA TYR A 151 -8.14 15.72 -3.27
C TYR A 151 -9.48 15.07 -2.94
N ILE A 152 -9.94 15.12 -1.68
CA ILE A 152 -11.20 14.54 -1.24
C ILE A 152 -12.38 15.36 -1.80
N GLY A 153 -12.36 16.68 -1.63
CA GLY A 153 -13.50 17.54 -1.99
C GLY A 153 -13.67 17.70 -3.50
N GLU A 154 -12.58 17.96 -4.22
CA GLU A 154 -12.64 18.28 -5.65
C GLU A 154 -12.54 17.01 -6.51
N ARG A 155 -11.47 16.24 -6.39
CA ARG A 155 -11.24 15.09 -7.28
C ARG A 155 -12.11 13.88 -6.95
N LEU A 156 -12.11 13.43 -5.69
CA LEU A 156 -12.96 12.31 -5.27
C LEU A 156 -14.45 12.73 -5.28
N GLY A 157 -14.77 13.95 -4.84
CA GLY A 157 -16.12 14.49 -4.90
C GLY A 157 -16.67 14.53 -6.32
N GLY A 158 -15.87 15.04 -7.29
CA GLY A 158 -16.24 15.05 -8.71
C GLY A 158 -16.41 13.65 -9.31
N ALA A 159 -15.52 12.71 -8.96
CA ALA A 159 -15.63 11.31 -9.37
C ALA A 159 -16.88 10.64 -8.78
N LEU A 160 -17.20 10.92 -7.51
CA LEU A 160 -18.40 10.41 -6.84
C LEU A 160 -19.68 10.97 -7.50
N ASP A 161 -19.69 12.25 -7.87
CA ASP A 161 -20.81 12.86 -8.60
C ASP A 161 -21.01 12.25 -9.99
N ALA A 162 -19.93 11.98 -10.69
CA ALA A 162 -20.00 11.27 -11.97
C ALA A 162 -20.53 9.83 -11.79
N ALA A 163 -20.05 9.12 -10.77
CA ALA A 163 -20.48 7.76 -10.48
C ALA A 163 -21.96 7.69 -10.09
N THR A 164 -22.44 8.58 -9.22
CA THR A 164 -23.86 8.65 -8.81
C THR A 164 -24.78 9.03 -9.96
N LYS A 165 -24.32 9.93 -10.84
CA LYS A 165 -25.06 10.27 -12.08
C LYS A 165 -25.19 9.06 -13.01
N LEU A 166 -24.11 8.28 -13.19
CA LEU A 166 -24.14 7.05 -14.00
C LEU A 166 -25.03 5.96 -13.38
N ALA A 167 -25.10 5.90 -12.04
CA ALA A 167 -25.92 4.93 -11.31
C ALA A 167 -27.40 5.34 -11.23
N GLY A 168 -27.70 6.62 -11.36
CA GLY A 168 -29.03 7.17 -11.05
C GLY A 168 -29.36 7.19 -9.54
N GLY A 169 -28.34 7.14 -8.67
CA GLY A 169 -28.51 7.10 -7.22
C GLY A 169 -27.19 6.87 -6.48
N PRO A 170 -27.23 6.62 -5.16
CA PRO A 170 -26.03 6.39 -4.36
C PRO A 170 -25.23 5.18 -4.88
N VAL A 171 -23.91 5.18 -4.73
CA VAL A 171 -23.03 4.09 -5.16
C VAL A 171 -22.18 3.56 -3.99
N PRO A 172 -21.84 2.27 -3.95
CA PRO A 172 -20.83 1.78 -3.04
C PRO A 172 -19.45 2.30 -3.42
N MET A 173 -18.64 2.61 -2.40
CA MET A 173 -17.23 2.96 -2.55
C MET A 173 -16.34 1.87 -1.95
N VAL A 174 -15.24 1.58 -2.62
CA VAL A 174 -14.19 0.66 -2.14
C VAL A 174 -12.88 1.42 -2.09
N GLY A 175 -12.39 1.71 -0.89
CA GLY A 175 -11.10 2.37 -0.68
C GLY A 175 -10.00 1.38 -0.32
N TYR A 176 -8.87 1.43 -1.03
CA TYR A 176 -7.71 0.59 -0.74
C TYR A 176 -6.58 1.40 -0.14
N CYS A 177 -6.04 0.92 0.99
CA CYS A 177 -4.95 1.56 1.71
C CYS A 177 -5.32 3.01 2.11
N MET A 178 -4.50 3.98 1.78
CA MET A 178 -4.79 5.40 1.94
C MET A 178 -6.12 5.82 1.29
N GLY A 179 -6.49 5.22 0.17
CA GLY A 179 -7.79 5.45 -0.50
C GLY A 179 -8.98 5.20 0.41
N GLY A 180 -8.85 4.30 1.40
CA GLY A 180 -9.88 4.07 2.41
C GLY A 180 -10.11 5.27 3.34
N LEU A 181 -9.06 5.98 3.74
CA LEU A 181 -9.20 7.22 4.51
C LEU A 181 -9.92 8.29 3.69
N LEU A 182 -9.54 8.44 2.41
CA LEU A 182 -10.15 9.42 1.53
C LEU A 182 -11.65 9.11 1.29
N THR A 183 -11.99 7.83 1.09
CA THR A 183 -13.39 7.41 0.90
C THR A 183 -14.21 7.54 2.17
N LEU A 184 -13.64 7.28 3.35
CA LEU A 184 -14.33 7.51 4.63
C LEU A 184 -14.70 8.99 4.78
N ALA A 185 -13.73 9.89 4.56
CA ALA A 185 -13.99 11.33 4.64
C ALA A 185 -15.04 11.78 3.61
N ALA A 186 -14.98 11.27 2.36
CA ALA A 186 -15.99 11.58 1.34
C ALA A 186 -17.37 11.02 1.69
N ALA A 187 -17.47 9.81 2.29
CA ALA A 187 -18.72 9.22 2.73
C ALA A 187 -19.38 10.03 3.85
N LEU A 188 -18.60 10.51 4.80
CA LEU A 188 -19.08 11.38 5.88
C LEU A 188 -19.55 12.75 5.36
N ALA A 189 -18.83 13.31 4.36
CA ALA A 189 -19.22 14.57 3.74
C ALA A 189 -20.46 14.45 2.83
N HIS A 190 -20.73 13.26 2.27
CA HIS A 190 -21.80 13.04 1.29
C HIS A 190 -22.64 11.79 1.59
N PRO A 191 -23.27 11.66 2.77
CA PRO A 191 -23.95 10.42 3.19
C PRO A 191 -25.06 9.99 2.22
N GLY A 192 -25.71 10.93 1.52
CA GLY A 192 -26.76 10.63 0.53
C GLY A 192 -26.24 10.11 -0.82
N LYS A 193 -24.92 10.10 -1.06
CA LYS A 193 -24.30 9.62 -2.31
C LYS A 193 -23.64 8.25 -2.19
N VAL A 194 -23.45 7.76 -0.97
CA VAL A 194 -22.70 6.52 -0.69
C VAL A 194 -23.65 5.45 -0.17
N ALA A 195 -23.80 4.35 -0.91
CA ALA A 195 -24.68 3.24 -0.57
C ALA A 195 -24.04 2.26 0.43
N GLY A 196 -22.71 2.18 0.44
CA GLY A 196 -21.91 1.35 1.34
C GLY A 196 -20.44 1.65 1.16
N LEU A 197 -19.63 1.38 2.19
CA LEU A 197 -18.20 1.71 2.22
C LEU A 197 -17.36 0.48 2.56
N ALA A 198 -16.52 0.05 1.62
CA ALA A 198 -15.53 -1.00 1.87
C ALA A 198 -14.13 -0.40 2.05
N LEU A 199 -13.45 -0.79 3.14
CA LEU A 199 -12.17 -0.28 3.58
C LEU A 199 -11.14 -1.42 3.60
N LEU A 200 -10.26 -1.44 2.59
CA LEU A 200 -9.33 -2.54 2.36
C LEU A 200 -7.93 -2.15 2.85
N ALA A 201 -7.43 -2.80 3.89
CA ALA A 201 -6.14 -2.50 4.52
C ALA A 201 -5.95 -1.00 4.78
N THR A 202 -6.97 -0.34 5.30
CA THR A 202 -7.01 1.10 5.54
C THR A 202 -6.37 1.40 6.90
N PRO A 203 -5.31 2.21 6.98
CA PRO A 203 -4.71 2.61 8.25
C PRO A 203 -5.64 3.56 9.01
N TRP A 204 -5.56 3.54 10.35
CA TRP A 204 -6.27 4.49 11.20
C TRP A 204 -5.42 4.94 12.38
N ASP A 205 -4.96 3.99 13.21
CA ASP A 205 -4.01 4.31 14.27
C ASP A 205 -2.59 4.12 13.75
N PHE A 206 -1.96 5.23 13.39
CA PHE A 206 -0.60 5.23 12.86
C PHE A 206 0.46 4.97 13.94
N HIS A 207 0.08 4.92 15.21
CA HIS A 207 0.98 4.64 16.33
C HIS A 207 0.77 3.24 16.94
N ALA A 208 -0.19 2.45 16.44
CA ALA A 208 -0.50 1.11 16.97
C ALA A 208 0.68 0.12 16.86
N ASP A 209 1.55 0.28 15.86
CA ASP A 209 2.82 -0.46 15.73
C ASP A 209 3.91 0.51 15.28
N GLN A 210 4.84 0.81 16.17
CA GLN A 210 5.93 1.78 15.93
C GLN A 210 7.10 1.19 15.13
N SER A 211 7.03 -0.09 14.73
CA SER A 211 8.08 -0.73 13.96
C SER A 211 8.12 -0.16 12.53
N GLY A 212 9.11 0.68 12.22
CA GLY A 212 9.33 1.24 10.88
C GLY A 212 8.97 2.72 10.69
N GLN A 213 8.38 3.39 11.68
CA GLN A 213 7.97 4.80 11.57
C GLN A 213 9.15 5.80 11.54
N THR A 214 10.34 5.42 11.99
CA THR A 214 11.49 6.34 12.12
C THR A 214 11.82 7.06 10.82
N GLY A 215 11.77 6.36 9.69
CA GLY A 215 12.01 6.96 8.38
C GLY A 215 10.94 7.98 7.98
N MET A 216 9.68 7.65 8.22
CA MET A 216 8.54 8.54 7.95
C MET A 216 8.62 9.82 8.79
N LEU A 217 8.94 9.70 10.08
CA LEU A 217 9.09 10.84 10.99
C LEU A 217 10.28 11.73 10.62
N ALA A 218 11.41 11.13 10.23
CA ALA A 218 12.58 11.89 9.77
C ALA A 218 12.26 12.69 8.49
N THR A 219 11.53 12.09 7.54
CA THR A 219 11.09 12.76 6.31
C THR A 219 10.10 13.88 6.63
N ALA A 220 9.14 13.63 7.53
CA ALA A 220 8.20 14.67 7.97
C ALA A 220 8.91 15.90 8.52
N ALA A 221 9.99 15.69 9.29
CA ALA A 221 10.78 16.80 9.87
C ALA A 221 11.56 17.60 8.80
N ALA A 222 11.87 17.00 7.66
CA ALA A 222 12.63 17.60 6.56
C ALA A 222 11.75 18.25 5.48
N LEU A 223 10.42 18.10 5.54
CA LEU A 223 9.52 18.68 4.53
C LEU A 223 9.48 20.22 4.64
N PRO A 224 9.76 20.95 3.54
CA PRO A 224 9.58 22.39 3.49
C PRO A 224 8.12 22.79 3.73
N SER A 225 7.91 23.99 4.30
CA SER A 225 6.57 24.52 4.61
C SER A 225 6.11 25.60 3.64
N GLU A 226 6.94 25.95 2.68
CA GLU A 226 6.74 27.09 1.81
C GLU A 226 5.67 26.79 0.75
N PRO A 227 4.78 27.76 0.42
CA PRO A 227 3.91 27.65 -0.75
C PRO A 227 4.74 27.44 -2.03
N GLY A 228 4.24 26.63 -2.96
CA GLY A 228 4.95 26.28 -4.20
C GLY A 228 6.12 25.31 -4.01
N THR A 229 6.20 24.64 -2.86
CA THR A 229 7.14 23.52 -2.68
C THR A 229 6.89 22.45 -3.73
N PRO A 230 7.92 21.94 -4.42
CA PRO A 230 7.77 20.85 -5.38
C PRO A 230 7.11 19.62 -4.74
N PRO A 231 6.40 18.79 -5.52
CA PRO A 231 5.86 17.52 -5.05
C PRO A 231 6.93 16.66 -4.39
N LEU A 232 6.53 15.82 -3.42
CA LEU A 232 7.42 14.87 -2.78
C LEU A 232 7.88 13.83 -3.83
N PRO A 233 9.20 13.73 -4.11
CA PRO A 233 9.70 12.87 -5.16
C PRO A 233 9.38 11.40 -4.90
N ILE A 234 9.04 10.67 -5.96
CA ILE A 234 8.73 9.23 -5.87
C ILE A 234 9.86 8.42 -5.27
N ASP A 235 11.11 8.73 -5.58
CA ASP A 235 12.29 8.01 -5.05
C ASP A 235 12.35 8.07 -3.53
N LEU A 236 11.97 9.19 -2.93
CA LEU A 236 11.92 9.34 -1.49
C LEU A 236 10.78 8.52 -0.89
N ILE A 237 9.60 8.53 -1.51
CA ILE A 237 8.45 7.71 -1.10
C ILE A 237 8.81 6.23 -1.17
N GLN A 238 9.44 5.78 -2.25
CA GLN A 238 9.89 4.39 -2.41
C GLN A 238 10.96 4.01 -1.39
N ALA A 239 11.92 4.91 -1.10
CA ALA A 239 12.93 4.69 -0.07
C ALA A 239 12.30 4.52 1.33
N LEU A 240 11.26 5.30 1.64
CA LEU A 240 10.51 5.15 2.89
C LEU A 240 9.85 3.78 2.99
N PHE A 241 9.14 3.32 1.95
CA PHE A 241 8.54 2.00 1.93
C PHE A 241 9.57 0.86 1.96
N ALA A 242 10.70 1.02 1.25
CA ALA A 242 11.80 0.06 1.29
C ALA A 242 12.41 -0.07 2.69
N SER A 243 12.44 1.02 3.47
CA SER A 243 12.96 1.02 4.84
C SER A 243 12.13 0.17 5.81
N LEU A 244 10.84 -0.05 5.52
CA LEU A 244 9.99 -0.94 6.32
C LEU A 244 10.43 -2.40 6.25
N GLN A 245 11.07 -2.81 5.14
CA GLN A 245 11.52 -4.19 4.92
C GLN A 245 12.89 -4.22 4.19
N PRO A 246 13.99 -3.84 4.84
CA PRO A 246 15.29 -3.63 4.17
C PRO A 246 15.85 -4.86 3.43
N ASN A 247 15.52 -6.06 3.90
CA ASN A 247 16.03 -7.31 3.30
C ASN A 247 15.12 -7.85 2.18
N LEU A 248 13.91 -7.30 2.02
CA LEU A 248 12.93 -7.83 1.07
C LEU A 248 13.42 -7.70 -0.38
N ILE A 249 14.00 -6.54 -0.72
CA ILE A 249 14.47 -6.25 -2.08
C ILE A 249 15.53 -7.27 -2.51
N GLN A 250 16.53 -7.51 -1.67
CA GLN A 250 17.53 -8.52 -1.98
C GLN A 250 16.95 -9.92 -2.10
N ALA A 251 16.09 -10.31 -1.17
CA ALA A 251 15.49 -11.64 -1.14
C ALA A 251 14.62 -11.91 -2.38
N LYS A 252 13.80 -10.95 -2.80
CA LYS A 252 12.89 -11.11 -3.94
C LYS A 252 13.64 -11.23 -5.27
N PHE A 253 14.66 -10.40 -5.52
CA PHE A 253 15.43 -10.48 -6.76
C PHE A 253 16.37 -11.69 -6.81
N ARG A 254 16.93 -12.13 -5.67
CA ARG A 254 17.65 -13.40 -5.60
C ARG A 254 16.78 -14.60 -5.95
N ARG A 255 15.54 -14.61 -5.43
CA ARG A 255 14.54 -15.62 -5.80
C ARG A 255 14.21 -15.53 -7.29
N PHE A 256 14.01 -14.33 -7.82
CA PHE A 256 13.70 -14.11 -9.23
C PHE A 256 14.80 -14.64 -10.16
N ALA A 257 16.07 -14.54 -9.76
CA ALA A 257 17.22 -15.10 -10.51
C ALA A 257 17.12 -16.60 -10.76
N THR A 258 16.33 -17.34 -9.99
CA THR A 258 16.18 -18.78 -10.06
C THR A 258 14.80 -19.23 -10.62
N MET A 259 13.94 -18.26 -10.99
CA MET A 259 12.63 -18.58 -11.56
C MET A 259 12.76 -18.93 -13.03
N ASP A 260 11.86 -19.80 -13.51
CA ASP A 260 11.72 -20.09 -14.94
C ASP A 260 11.22 -18.82 -15.66
N PRO A 261 11.96 -18.30 -16.66
CA PRO A 261 11.58 -17.09 -17.38
C PRO A 261 10.19 -17.12 -18.01
N ASP A 262 9.73 -18.29 -18.43
CA ASP A 262 8.47 -18.48 -19.15
C ASP A 262 7.30 -18.83 -18.19
N ALA A 263 7.55 -18.91 -16.89
CA ALA A 263 6.51 -19.26 -15.92
C ALA A 263 5.55 -18.06 -15.68
N PRO A 264 4.24 -18.32 -15.49
CA PRO A 264 3.27 -17.27 -15.14
C PRO A 264 3.61 -16.48 -13.87
N GLU A 265 4.30 -17.12 -12.92
CA GLU A 265 4.77 -16.50 -11.68
C GLU A 265 5.87 -15.48 -11.94
N THR A 266 6.70 -15.70 -12.98
CA THR A 266 7.75 -14.77 -13.41
C THR A 266 7.14 -13.52 -14.02
N GLU A 267 6.15 -13.68 -14.90
CA GLU A 267 5.36 -12.57 -15.43
C GLU A 267 4.66 -11.78 -14.31
N ALA A 268 4.04 -12.50 -13.36
CA ALA A 268 3.37 -11.87 -12.22
C ALA A 268 4.34 -11.04 -11.36
N PHE A 269 5.56 -11.54 -11.16
CA PHE A 269 6.61 -10.80 -10.46
C PHE A 269 6.98 -9.53 -11.21
N VAL A 270 7.23 -9.62 -12.53
CA VAL A 270 7.60 -8.46 -13.35
C VAL A 270 6.49 -7.41 -13.35
N ALA A 271 5.24 -7.82 -13.56
CA ALA A 271 4.09 -6.92 -13.53
C ALA A 271 3.99 -6.16 -12.20
N LEU A 272 4.23 -6.85 -11.08
CA LEU A 272 4.23 -6.22 -9.76
C LEU A 272 5.41 -5.28 -9.56
N GLU A 273 6.62 -5.67 -9.96
CA GLU A 273 7.80 -4.81 -9.83
C GLU A 273 7.71 -3.57 -10.71
N ASP A 274 7.17 -3.71 -11.94
CA ASP A 274 6.91 -2.56 -12.82
C ASP A 274 5.96 -1.56 -12.16
N TRP A 275 4.85 -2.04 -11.57
CA TRP A 275 3.92 -1.19 -10.83
C TRP A 275 4.57 -0.55 -9.59
N LEU A 276 5.37 -1.29 -8.82
CA LEU A 276 6.08 -0.76 -7.65
C LEU A 276 7.09 0.32 -8.02
N ASN A 277 7.70 0.22 -9.20
CA ASN A 277 8.70 1.18 -9.69
C ASN A 277 8.11 2.34 -10.50
N ASP A 278 6.83 2.26 -10.89
CA ASP A 278 6.08 3.32 -11.60
C ASP A 278 5.18 4.07 -10.60
N GLY A 279 5.76 4.60 -9.55
CA GLY A 279 5.03 5.37 -8.56
C GLY A 279 4.71 6.79 -9.03
N VAL A 280 3.92 7.51 -8.24
CA VAL A 280 3.48 8.88 -8.52
C VAL A 280 4.00 9.81 -7.43
N GLU A 281 4.47 10.97 -7.82
CA GLU A 281 4.81 12.05 -6.90
C GLU A 281 3.57 12.48 -6.10
N LEU A 282 3.77 12.94 -4.87
CA LEU A 282 2.68 13.41 -4.02
C LEU A 282 2.79 14.93 -3.87
N ALA A 283 1.72 15.67 -4.14
CA ALA A 283 1.66 17.10 -3.91
C ALA A 283 2.15 17.45 -2.49
N ALA A 284 2.99 18.48 -2.36
CA ALA A 284 3.68 18.77 -1.11
C ALA A 284 2.74 19.01 0.08
N PRO A 285 1.59 19.74 -0.05
CA PRO A 285 0.64 19.86 1.04
C PRO A 285 0.00 18.51 1.42
N ALA A 286 -0.38 17.66 0.45
CA ALA A 286 -0.91 16.33 0.73
C ALA A 286 0.13 15.43 1.41
N ALA A 287 1.40 15.49 0.98
CA ALA A 287 2.51 14.78 1.64
C ALA A 287 2.67 15.22 3.10
N ARG A 288 2.52 16.51 3.37
CA ARG A 288 2.56 17.08 4.73
C ARG A 288 1.42 16.56 5.58
N ASP A 289 0.19 16.56 5.08
CA ASP A 289 -0.97 16.04 5.80
C ASP A 289 -0.76 14.57 6.17
N CYS A 290 -0.21 13.77 5.25
CA CYS A 290 0.14 12.37 5.51
C CYS A 290 1.24 12.25 6.57
N LEU A 291 2.43 12.83 6.32
CA LEU A 291 3.62 12.58 7.12
C LEU A 291 3.55 13.28 8.49
N ILE A 292 3.00 14.48 8.53
CA ILE A 292 2.85 15.25 9.77
C ILE A 292 1.52 14.89 10.44
N GLY A 293 0.40 15.08 9.76
CA GLY A 293 -0.92 14.87 10.34
C GLY A 293 -1.14 13.43 10.78
N TRP A 294 -0.85 12.47 9.90
CA TRP A 294 -1.14 11.07 10.19
C TRP A 294 0.03 10.36 10.90
N TYR A 295 1.23 10.35 10.31
CA TYR A 295 2.33 9.56 10.88
C TYR A 295 2.92 10.19 12.15
N ARG A 296 3.16 11.51 12.19
CA ARG A 296 3.74 12.17 13.36
C ARG A 296 2.70 12.42 14.45
N ASP A 297 1.56 13.02 14.09
CA ASP A 297 0.58 13.52 15.05
C ASP A 297 -0.56 12.54 15.31
N ASN A 298 -0.69 11.49 14.49
CA ASN A 298 -1.74 10.47 14.57
C ASN A 298 -3.16 11.07 14.67
N THR A 299 -3.41 12.10 13.86
CA THR A 299 -4.66 12.87 13.94
C THR A 299 -5.93 12.02 13.74
N PRO A 300 -5.96 10.94 12.90
CA PRO A 300 -7.14 10.11 12.78
C PRO A 300 -7.52 9.43 14.11
N ALA A 301 -6.63 8.64 14.71
CA ALA A 301 -6.93 7.90 15.95
C ALA A 301 -7.16 8.82 17.16
N ARG A 302 -6.68 10.08 17.10
CA ARG A 302 -6.87 11.07 18.17
C ARG A 302 -8.15 11.90 18.00
N GLY A 303 -8.98 11.63 16.96
CA GLY A 303 -10.15 12.43 16.65
C GLY A 303 -9.86 13.88 16.27
N ALA A 304 -8.63 14.15 15.80
CA ALA A 304 -8.16 15.49 15.46
C ALA A 304 -8.06 15.72 13.93
N TRP A 305 -8.27 14.68 13.13
CA TRP A 305 -8.27 14.79 11.66
C TRP A 305 -9.51 15.54 11.18
N LYS A 306 -9.30 16.56 10.35
CA LYS A 306 -10.37 17.36 9.77
C LYS A 306 -10.19 17.47 8.25
N VAL A 307 -11.32 17.46 7.54
CA VAL A 307 -11.39 17.73 6.11
C VAL A 307 -12.40 18.86 5.90
N ALA A 308 -12.01 19.93 5.21
CA ALA A 308 -12.83 21.15 5.03
C ALA A 308 -13.42 21.68 6.35
N GLY A 309 -12.65 21.59 7.44
CA GLY A 309 -13.05 22.04 8.77
C GLY A 309 -13.93 21.08 9.57
N GLN A 310 -14.46 20.01 8.96
CA GLN A 310 -15.26 18.97 9.63
C GLN A 310 -14.38 17.87 10.20
N ALA A 311 -14.61 17.48 11.45
CA ALA A 311 -13.94 16.32 12.04
C ALA A 311 -14.36 15.03 11.34
N ILE A 312 -13.40 14.14 11.11
CA ILE A 312 -13.65 12.82 10.55
C ILE A 312 -13.72 11.82 11.70
N ASP A 313 -14.95 11.44 12.03
CA ASP A 313 -15.24 10.41 13.05
C ASP A 313 -15.88 9.20 12.37
N PRO A 314 -15.24 8.02 12.38
CA PRO A 314 -15.84 6.81 11.80
C PRO A 314 -17.18 6.42 12.41
N ALA A 315 -17.45 6.80 13.67
CA ALA A 315 -18.72 6.52 14.35
C ALA A 315 -19.93 7.22 13.71
N ASP A 316 -19.68 8.31 12.95
CA ASP A 316 -20.74 9.05 12.26
C ASP A 316 -21.12 8.42 10.90
N LEU A 317 -20.49 7.30 10.49
CA LEU A 317 -20.83 6.63 9.23
C LEU A 317 -22.23 6.04 9.28
N THR A 318 -23.07 6.39 8.31
CA THR A 318 -24.49 6.00 8.29
C THR A 318 -24.82 4.88 7.28
N CYS A 319 -23.89 4.55 6.37
CA CYS A 319 -24.08 3.45 5.44
C CYS A 319 -23.38 2.17 5.93
N PRO A 320 -23.78 0.97 5.44
CA PRO A 320 -23.08 -0.28 5.75
C PRO A 320 -21.58 -0.19 5.48
N ALA A 321 -20.78 -0.80 6.36
CA ALA A 321 -19.33 -0.84 6.24
C ALA A 321 -18.77 -2.26 6.12
N PHE A 322 -17.75 -2.42 5.27
CA PHE A 322 -16.97 -3.65 5.13
C PHE A 322 -15.50 -3.32 5.37
N VAL A 323 -14.82 -4.12 6.20
CA VAL A 323 -13.41 -3.92 6.53
C VAL A 323 -12.61 -5.19 6.26
N ALA A 324 -11.54 -5.10 5.48
CA ALA A 324 -10.60 -6.19 5.27
C ALA A 324 -9.28 -5.90 5.99
N LEU A 325 -8.90 -6.78 6.94
CA LEU A 325 -7.72 -6.70 7.78
C LEU A 325 -6.71 -7.80 7.41
N PRO A 326 -5.78 -7.58 6.48
CA PRO A 326 -4.81 -8.61 6.11
C PRO A 326 -3.86 -8.92 7.28
N THR A 327 -3.86 -10.16 7.77
CA THR A 327 -3.20 -10.55 9.02
C THR A 327 -1.67 -10.58 8.96
N ARG A 328 -1.08 -10.45 7.77
CA ARG A 328 0.38 -10.42 7.53
C ARG A 328 0.84 -9.09 6.91
N ASP A 329 0.03 -8.07 7.03
CA ASP A 329 0.34 -6.74 6.52
C ASP A 329 1.46 -6.10 7.36
N ARG A 330 2.50 -5.64 6.66
CA ARG A 330 3.64 -4.92 7.25
C ARG A 330 3.72 -3.47 6.79
N ILE A 331 2.84 -3.06 5.87
CA ILE A 331 2.70 -1.68 5.41
C ILE A 331 1.67 -0.97 6.28
N VAL A 332 0.51 -1.60 6.43
CA VAL A 332 -0.54 -1.20 7.37
C VAL A 332 -0.68 -2.32 8.41
N PRO A 333 -0.08 -2.20 9.59
CA PRO A 333 -0.19 -3.22 10.62
C PRO A 333 -1.65 -3.53 10.95
N PRO A 334 -2.00 -4.81 11.18
CA PRO A 334 -3.38 -5.20 11.51
C PRO A 334 -3.97 -4.42 12.69
N ALA A 335 -3.15 -4.04 13.66
CA ALA A 335 -3.58 -3.22 14.80
C ALA A 335 -4.02 -1.81 14.35
N SER A 336 -3.33 -1.22 13.37
CA SER A 336 -3.70 0.09 12.82
C SER A 336 -5.08 0.07 12.16
N ALA A 337 -5.28 -0.88 11.23
CA ALA A 337 -6.55 -1.03 10.52
C ALA A 337 -7.68 -1.55 11.43
N GLY A 338 -7.35 -2.38 12.43
CA GLY A 338 -8.29 -2.88 13.44
C GLY A 338 -8.87 -1.78 14.32
N ALA A 339 -8.11 -0.72 14.59
CA ALA A 339 -8.62 0.46 15.29
C ALA A 339 -9.76 1.13 14.51
N LEU A 340 -9.66 1.18 13.17
CA LEU A 340 -10.76 1.68 12.31
C LEU A 340 -12.00 0.78 12.40
N ALA A 341 -11.81 -0.54 12.29
CA ALA A 341 -12.93 -1.47 12.40
C ALA A 341 -13.67 -1.36 13.74
N THR A 342 -12.93 -1.07 14.82
CA THR A 342 -13.52 -0.86 16.15
C THR A 342 -14.28 0.48 16.26
N ALA A 343 -13.84 1.50 15.52
CA ALA A 343 -14.46 2.83 15.56
C ALA A 343 -15.70 2.95 14.68
N LEU A 344 -15.90 2.06 13.71
CA LEU A 344 -17.05 2.04 12.80
C LEU A 344 -18.29 1.40 13.47
N PRO A 345 -19.51 1.85 13.13
CA PRO A 345 -20.75 1.21 13.59
C PRO A 345 -20.97 -0.12 12.86
N ASP A 346 -20.90 -1.23 13.59
CA ASP A 346 -21.22 -2.60 13.17
C ASP A 346 -20.68 -3.02 11.76
N PRO A 347 -19.38 -2.94 11.49
CA PRO A 347 -18.85 -3.28 10.18
C PRO A 347 -18.77 -4.79 9.97
N THR A 348 -19.00 -5.24 8.74
CA THR A 348 -18.61 -6.60 8.32
C THR A 348 -17.08 -6.67 8.23
N VAL A 349 -16.44 -7.52 9.05
CA VAL A 349 -14.97 -7.63 9.11
C VAL A 349 -14.51 -8.97 8.57
N ILE A 350 -13.51 -8.97 7.70
CA ILE A 350 -12.79 -10.17 7.27
C ILE A 350 -11.28 -10.03 7.53
N GLU A 351 -10.62 -11.17 7.78
CA GLU A 351 -9.18 -11.23 8.08
C GLU A 351 -8.42 -12.12 7.08
N PRO A 352 -8.14 -11.64 5.85
CA PRO A 352 -7.37 -12.41 4.88
C PRO A 352 -5.97 -12.78 5.39
N ARG A 353 -5.56 -14.05 5.27
CA ARG A 353 -4.19 -14.48 5.61
C ARG A 353 -3.19 -14.06 4.52
N ALA A 354 -3.05 -12.79 4.29
CA ALA A 354 -2.24 -12.17 3.24
C ALA A 354 -1.46 -10.95 3.77
N GLY A 355 -0.49 -10.46 3.02
CA GLY A 355 0.10 -9.13 3.21
C GLY A 355 -0.68 -8.08 2.41
N HIS A 356 -0.28 -6.82 2.54
CA HIS A 356 -0.93 -5.65 1.94
C HIS A 356 -1.28 -5.84 0.46
N ILE A 357 -0.26 -6.01 -0.36
CA ILE A 357 -0.40 -6.19 -1.80
C ILE A 357 -0.97 -7.59 -2.14
N GLY A 358 -0.50 -8.63 -1.43
CA GLY A 358 -0.94 -10.00 -1.67
C GLY A 358 -2.42 -10.25 -1.42
N MET A 359 -3.09 -9.41 -0.65
CA MET A 359 -4.53 -9.43 -0.48
C MET A 359 -5.26 -9.08 -1.79
N MET A 360 -4.69 -8.16 -2.59
CA MET A 360 -5.29 -7.71 -3.85
C MET A 360 -4.97 -8.61 -5.04
N ILE A 361 -3.72 -9.10 -5.15
CA ILE A 361 -3.22 -9.77 -6.36
C ILE A 361 -2.61 -11.14 -6.13
N GLY A 362 -2.59 -11.63 -4.91
CA GLY A 362 -2.04 -12.95 -4.58
C GLY A 362 -2.91 -14.09 -5.09
N SER A 363 -2.37 -15.30 -5.16
CA SER A 363 -3.08 -16.50 -5.64
C SER A 363 -4.35 -16.87 -4.87
N ARG A 364 -4.56 -16.29 -3.70
CA ARG A 364 -5.76 -16.45 -2.87
C ARG A 364 -6.59 -15.17 -2.75
N ALA A 365 -6.27 -14.13 -3.52
CA ALA A 365 -6.98 -12.85 -3.45
C ALA A 365 -8.48 -13.02 -3.76
N GLU A 366 -8.80 -13.82 -4.78
CA GLU A 366 -10.18 -14.09 -5.18
C GLU A 366 -10.99 -14.69 -4.02
N SER A 367 -10.62 -15.84 -3.51
CA SER A 367 -11.37 -16.50 -2.44
C SER A 367 -11.29 -15.80 -1.08
N ALA A 368 -10.19 -15.09 -0.79
CA ALA A 368 -9.98 -14.48 0.53
C ALA A 368 -10.53 -13.05 0.66
N LEU A 369 -10.71 -12.34 -0.47
CA LEU A 369 -11.18 -10.96 -0.49
C LEU A 369 -12.26 -10.71 -1.54
N TRP A 370 -12.02 -11.06 -2.83
CA TRP A 370 -12.90 -10.59 -3.91
C TRP A 370 -14.30 -11.19 -3.82
N GLU A 371 -14.40 -12.51 -3.59
CA GLU A 371 -15.69 -13.21 -3.41
C GLU A 371 -16.48 -12.71 -2.19
N PRO A 372 -15.88 -12.61 -0.97
CA PRO A 372 -16.58 -12.04 0.18
C PRO A 372 -17.05 -10.60 -0.06
N LEU A 373 -16.18 -9.74 -0.61
CA LEU A 373 -16.52 -8.35 -0.91
C LEU A 373 -17.59 -8.24 -1.99
N GLY A 374 -17.48 -9.02 -3.09
CA GLY A 374 -18.49 -9.03 -4.15
C GLY A 374 -19.85 -9.51 -3.67
N THR A 375 -19.88 -10.45 -2.73
CA THR A 375 -21.12 -10.91 -2.07
C THR A 375 -21.72 -9.81 -1.21
N TRP A 376 -20.89 -9.15 -0.39
CA TRP A 376 -21.32 -8.03 0.45
C TRP A 376 -21.88 -6.86 -0.39
N LEU A 377 -21.22 -6.50 -1.48
CA LEU A 377 -21.68 -5.46 -2.42
C LEU A 377 -23.05 -5.76 -3.03
N LYS A 378 -23.42 -7.04 -3.19
CA LYS A 378 -24.75 -7.43 -3.72
C LYS A 378 -25.86 -7.39 -2.68
N ILE A 379 -25.52 -7.61 -1.41
CA ILE A 379 -26.50 -7.74 -0.33
C ILE A 379 -26.78 -6.38 0.32
N GLU A 380 -25.74 -5.60 0.58
CA GLU A 380 -25.81 -4.40 1.42
C GLU A 380 -25.88 -3.11 0.60
N CYS A 381 -25.53 -3.16 -0.68
CA CYS A 381 -25.46 -1.98 -1.54
C CYS A 381 -26.33 -2.12 -2.78
#